data_cbac169391a6ba4a3db577f1b4ebb45c
#
_entry.id   cbac169391a6ba4a3db577f1b4ebb45c
#
_cell.length_a   1.000
_cell.length_b   1.000
_cell.length_c   1.000
_cell.angle_alpha   90.00
_cell.angle_beta   90.00
_cell.angle_gamma   90.00
#
_symmetry.space_group_name_H-M   'P 1'
#
loop_
_entity.id
_entity.type
_entity.pdbx_description
1 polymer ?
#
loop_
_entity_poly.entity_id
_entity_poly.type
_entity_poly.pdbx_seq_one_letter_code
_entity_poly.pdbx_strand_id
1 'polypeptide(L)'
;MRDFQRSKVYQWEWDVLRYLPQNWMMVTVGECQVLVEKIWLREEQTRHAHRSRWCRQHDVPIVTDGRGRRSAGSKRGEIAIPRKMRQSVVVCHEVAHEMLPYGIGHTENFVSTFITVLNNNLGISKDALIESAMDFKVKMDHDIL
;
A
#
# COMPACT_ATOMS: atom_id res chain seq x y z
N MET A 1 -4.43 13.08 14.95
CA MET A 1 -3.26 13.63 14.23
C MET A 1 -3.66 13.99 12.80
N ARG A 2 -3.24 15.15 12.34
CA ARG A 2 -3.53 15.58 10.97
C ARG A 2 -2.61 14.86 9.98
N ASP A 3 -3.18 14.33 8.90
CA ASP A 3 -2.44 13.64 7.84
C ASP A 3 -2.02 14.66 6.76
N PHE A 4 -0.81 15.20 6.91
CA PHE A 4 -0.32 16.29 6.08
C PHE A 4 0.03 15.89 4.65
N GLN A 5 0.31 14.63 4.38
CA GLN A 5 0.68 14.21 3.02
C GLN A 5 -0.40 13.40 2.31
N ARG A 6 -1.57 13.24 2.89
CA ARG A 6 -2.63 12.42 2.31
C ARG A 6 -2.93 12.81 0.86
N SER A 7 -3.16 14.10 0.61
CA SER A 7 -3.48 14.59 -0.74
C SER A 7 -2.35 14.35 -1.74
N LYS A 8 -1.10 14.57 -1.32
CA LYS A 8 0.06 14.37 -2.19
C LYS A 8 0.26 12.90 -2.55
N VAL A 9 0.09 12.00 -1.58
CA VAL A 9 0.20 10.56 -1.79
C VAL A 9 -0.87 10.09 -2.77
N TYR A 10 -2.12 10.50 -2.57
CA TYR A 10 -3.21 10.14 -3.49
C TYR A 10 -2.99 10.71 -4.88
N GLN A 11 -2.51 11.95 -5.00
CA GLN A 11 -2.21 12.53 -6.29
C GLN A 11 -1.11 11.76 -7.01
N TRP A 12 -0.04 11.39 -6.31
CA TRP A 12 1.02 10.54 -6.85
C TRP A 12 0.49 9.19 -7.34
N GLU A 13 -0.36 8.53 -6.54
CA GLU A 13 -0.99 7.28 -6.97
C GLU A 13 -1.85 7.45 -8.21
N TRP A 14 -2.74 8.46 -8.21
CA TRP A 14 -3.70 8.67 -9.29
C TRP A 14 -3.04 9.13 -10.59
N ASP A 15 -2.00 9.95 -10.51
CA ASP A 15 -1.36 10.53 -11.69
C ASP A 15 -0.21 9.69 -12.25
N VAL A 16 0.41 8.84 -11.43
CA VAL A 16 1.56 8.04 -11.84
C VAL A 16 1.34 6.55 -11.64
N LEU A 17 1.16 6.10 -10.40
CA LEU A 17 1.25 4.67 -10.06
C LEU A 17 0.17 3.84 -10.75
N ARG A 18 -1.05 4.35 -10.86
CA ARG A 18 -2.14 3.61 -11.49
C ARG A 18 -1.92 3.36 -12.99
N TYR A 19 -1.07 4.15 -13.62
CA TYR A 19 -0.77 4.01 -15.06
C TYR A 19 0.45 3.15 -15.34
N LEU A 20 1.14 2.68 -14.31
CA LEU A 20 2.28 1.79 -14.51
C LEU A 20 1.82 0.44 -15.06
N PRO A 21 2.64 -0.19 -15.94
CA PRO A 21 2.29 -1.51 -16.49
C PRO A 21 2.06 -2.57 -15.43
N GLN A 22 2.71 -2.42 -14.26
CA GLN A 22 2.59 -3.34 -13.16
C GLN A 22 1.27 -3.21 -12.38
N ASN A 23 0.48 -2.16 -12.65
CA ASN A 23 -0.83 -2.01 -12.02
C ASN A 23 -1.88 -2.72 -12.86
N TRP A 24 -2.41 -3.83 -12.35
CA TRP A 24 -3.49 -4.55 -13.04
C TRP A 24 -4.79 -4.47 -12.27
N MET A 25 -5.90 -4.66 -13.00
CA MET A 25 -7.24 -4.68 -12.43
C MET A 25 -7.64 -6.09 -12.04
N MET A 26 -8.33 -6.20 -10.92
CA MET A 26 -8.96 -7.43 -10.48
C MET A 26 -10.47 -7.29 -10.53
N VAL A 27 -11.17 -8.39 -10.81
CA VAL A 27 -12.63 -8.37 -10.97
C VAL A 27 -13.32 -8.62 -9.62
N THR A 28 -12.81 -9.56 -8.84
CA THR A 28 -13.50 -10.05 -7.64
C THR A 28 -12.74 -9.72 -6.36
N VAL A 29 -13.48 -9.71 -5.25
CA VAL A 29 -12.91 -9.64 -3.91
C VAL A 29 -11.94 -10.81 -3.67
N GLY A 30 -12.29 -12.00 -4.17
CA GLY A 30 -11.44 -13.18 -4.04
C GLY A 30 -10.07 -13.00 -4.68
N GLU A 31 -10.01 -12.40 -5.86
CA GLU A 31 -8.74 -12.09 -6.52
C GLU A 31 -7.90 -11.10 -5.70
N CYS A 32 -8.54 -10.09 -5.13
CA CYS A 32 -7.88 -9.16 -4.22
C CYS A 32 -7.35 -9.87 -2.98
N GLN A 33 -8.15 -10.78 -2.42
CA GLN A 33 -7.74 -11.56 -1.24
C GLN A 33 -6.51 -12.41 -1.53
N VAL A 34 -6.44 -13.06 -2.69
CA VAL A 34 -5.28 -13.85 -3.10
C VAL A 34 -4.03 -12.96 -3.16
N LEU A 35 -4.14 -11.76 -3.71
CA LEU A 35 -3.02 -10.83 -3.77
C LEU A 35 -2.59 -10.38 -2.38
N VAL A 36 -3.54 -10.04 -1.50
CA VAL A 36 -3.25 -9.67 -0.11
C VAL A 36 -2.48 -10.79 0.60
N GLU A 37 -2.91 -12.03 0.44
CA GLU A 37 -2.24 -13.18 1.04
C GLU A 37 -0.81 -13.35 0.53
N LYS A 38 -0.59 -13.21 -0.76
CA LYS A 38 0.74 -13.30 -1.35
C LYS A 38 1.67 -12.19 -0.83
N ILE A 39 1.18 -10.96 -0.79
CA ILE A 39 1.95 -9.82 -0.28
C ILE A 39 2.30 -10.05 1.19
N TRP A 40 1.31 -10.40 2.00
CA TRP A 40 1.48 -10.60 3.44
C TRP A 40 2.51 -11.69 3.73
N LEU A 41 2.41 -12.82 3.04
CA LEU A 41 3.35 -13.93 3.19
C LEU A 41 4.77 -13.52 2.81
N ARG A 42 4.93 -12.84 1.68
CA ARG A 42 6.25 -12.39 1.21
C ARG A 42 6.88 -11.41 2.19
N GLU A 43 6.12 -10.41 2.63
CA GLU A 43 6.64 -9.41 3.55
C GLU A 43 6.95 -10.01 4.90
N GLU A 44 6.17 -10.98 5.36
CA GLU A 44 6.45 -11.68 6.61
C GLU A 44 7.72 -12.53 6.52
N GLN A 45 7.96 -13.21 5.40
CA GLN A 45 9.18 -13.99 5.18
C GLN A 45 10.44 -13.13 5.20
N THR A 46 10.31 -11.88 4.77
CA THR A 46 11.42 -10.92 4.76
C THR A 46 11.36 -9.92 5.92
N ARG A 47 10.54 -10.19 6.91
CA ARG A 47 10.28 -9.27 8.02
C ARG A 47 11.55 -8.81 8.74
N HIS A 48 12.52 -9.71 8.91
CA HIS A 48 13.80 -9.38 9.55
C HIS A 48 14.64 -8.38 8.74
N ALA A 49 14.37 -8.28 7.42
CA ALA A 49 15.04 -7.32 6.55
C ALA A 49 14.28 -5.98 6.48
N HIS A 50 13.07 -5.90 7.03
CA HIS A 50 12.32 -4.67 7.08
C HIS A 50 12.94 -3.70 8.07
N ARG A 51 13.27 -2.52 7.57
CA ARG A 51 13.71 -1.39 8.39
C ARG A 51 12.54 -0.54 8.84
N SER A 52 11.35 -0.78 8.30
CA SER A 52 10.13 -0.13 8.72
C SER A 52 9.68 -0.65 10.08
N ARG A 53 8.83 0.12 10.76
CA ARG A 53 8.27 -0.28 12.04
C ARG A 53 7.08 -1.22 11.84
N TRP A 54 7.32 -2.36 11.18
CA TRP A 54 6.26 -3.34 11.03
C TRP A 54 5.74 -3.77 12.40
N CYS A 55 4.47 -3.50 12.61
CA CYS A 55 3.77 -3.88 13.81
C CYS A 55 2.67 -4.86 13.42
N ARG A 56 3.01 -6.15 13.40
CA ARG A 56 2.00 -7.18 13.14
C ARG A 56 1.12 -7.30 14.38
N GLN A 57 -0.11 -6.80 14.26
CA GLN A 57 -1.09 -6.85 15.34
C GLN A 57 -2.17 -7.91 15.11
N HIS A 58 -2.17 -8.55 13.94
CA HIS A 58 -3.20 -9.50 13.53
C HIS A 58 -2.67 -10.44 12.44
N ASP A 59 -3.47 -11.44 12.10
CA ASP A 59 -3.19 -12.30 10.96
C ASP A 59 -3.41 -11.58 9.62
N VAL A 60 -3.25 -12.29 8.51
CA VAL A 60 -3.46 -11.72 7.19
C VAL A 60 -4.81 -10.98 7.10
N PRO A 61 -4.83 -9.75 6.57
CA PRO A 61 -6.07 -9.00 6.46
C PRO A 61 -7.11 -9.69 5.59
N ILE A 62 -8.37 -9.45 5.90
CA ILE A 62 -9.52 -9.95 5.13
C ILE A 62 -10.03 -8.84 4.23
N VAL A 63 -10.17 -9.14 2.95
CA VAL A 63 -10.72 -8.19 1.97
C VAL A 63 -12.24 -8.28 1.95
N THR A 64 -12.89 -7.12 1.97
CA THR A 64 -14.34 -6.97 1.81
C THR A 64 -14.65 -6.12 0.58
N ASP A 65 -15.89 -6.16 0.11
CA ASP A 65 -16.27 -5.49 -1.13
C ASP A 65 -16.33 -3.96 -1.06
N GLY A 66 -16.29 -3.40 0.13
CA GLY A 66 -16.33 -1.96 0.29
C GLY A 66 -17.60 -1.30 -0.23
N ARG A 67 -18.71 -2.02 -0.28
CA ARG A 67 -19.98 -1.51 -0.83
C ARG A 67 -20.36 -0.18 -0.20
N GLY A 68 -20.70 0.79 -1.05
CA GLY A 68 -21.08 2.14 -0.62
C GLY A 68 -19.90 3.08 -0.37
N ARG A 69 -18.67 2.59 -0.45
CA ARG A 69 -17.49 3.44 -0.27
C ARG A 69 -17.06 4.05 -1.61
N ARG A 70 -16.49 5.26 -1.54
CA ARG A 70 -15.90 5.94 -2.70
C ARG A 70 -14.44 5.53 -2.92
N SER A 71 -13.75 5.12 -1.86
CA SER A 71 -12.35 4.73 -1.91
C SER A 71 -12.11 3.48 -1.09
N ALA A 72 -10.99 2.81 -1.34
CA ALA A 72 -10.51 1.72 -0.52
C ALA A 72 -10.08 2.24 0.85
N GLY A 73 -10.03 1.35 1.83
CA GLY A 73 -9.57 1.66 3.16
C GLY A 73 -9.23 0.41 3.93
N SER A 74 -8.38 0.57 4.94
CA SER A 74 -7.99 -0.53 5.81
C SER A 74 -8.23 -0.17 7.27
N LYS A 75 -8.62 -1.16 8.05
CA LYS A 75 -8.87 -0.97 9.48
C LYS A 75 -8.78 -2.30 10.20
N ARG A 76 -7.76 -2.43 11.04
CA ARG A 76 -7.62 -3.53 12.01
C ARG A 76 -7.88 -4.92 11.44
N GLY A 77 -7.16 -5.29 10.40
CA GLY A 77 -7.27 -6.62 9.81
C GLY A 77 -8.32 -6.73 8.72
N GLU A 78 -8.96 -5.63 8.33
CA GLU A 78 -9.93 -5.60 7.25
C GLU A 78 -9.55 -4.57 6.20
N ILE A 79 -9.57 -4.99 4.93
CA ILE A 79 -9.32 -4.12 3.78
C ILE A 79 -10.61 -4.07 2.96
N ALA A 80 -11.25 -2.90 2.91
CA ALA A 80 -12.45 -2.69 2.12
C ALA A 80 -12.06 -2.14 0.75
N ILE A 81 -12.41 -2.83 -0.34
CA ILE A 81 -12.03 -2.42 -1.70
C ILE A 81 -13.27 -2.37 -2.58
N PRO A 82 -13.82 -1.17 -2.84
CA PRO A 82 -14.96 -1.04 -3.74
C PRO A 82 -14.59 -1.43 -5.18
N ARG A 83 -15.56 -1.83 -5.95
CA ARG A 83 -15.37 -2.39 -7.29
C ARG A 83 -14.43 -1.58 -8.18
N LYS A 84 -14.54 -0.25 -8.15
CA LYS A 84 -13.75 0.65 -9.00
C LYS A 84 -12.27 0.74 -8.57
N MET A 85 -11.93 0.27 -7.38
CA MET A 85 -10.61 0.42 -6.79
C MET A 85 -9.83 -0.89 -6.72
N ARG A 86 -10.29 -1.96 -7.38
CA ARG A 86 -9.66 -3.28 -7.34
C ARG A 86 -8.45 -3.34 -8.26
N GLN A 87 -7.40 -2.64 -7.85
CA GLN A 87 -6.13 -2.51 -8.57
C GLN A 87 -5.00 -2.99 -7.68
N SER A 88 -3.98 -3.59 -8.30
CA SER A 88 -2.83 -4.12 -7.55
C SER A 88 -2.11 -3.03 -6.73
N VAL A 89 -1.97 -1.83 -7.27
CA VAL A 89 -1.36 -0.71 -6.54
C VAL A 89 -2.19 -0.32 -5.31
N VAL A 90 -3.52 -0.30 -5.44
CA VAL A 90 -4.41 0.02 -4.32
C VAL A 90 -4.32 -1.05 -3.23
N VAL A 91 -4.27 -2.33 -3.62
CA VAL A 91 -4.08 -3.42 -2.66
C VAL A 91 -2.76 -3.24 -1.90
N CYS A 92 -1.67 -2.94 -2.60
CA CYS A 92 -0.38 -2.67 -1.95
C CYS A 92 -0.45 -1.51 -0.97
N HIS A 93 -1.18 -0.44 -1.32
CA HIS A 93 -1.39 0.72 -0.46
C HIS A 93 -2.06 0.29 0.86
N GLU A 94 -3.16 -0.45 0.76
CA GLU A 94 -3.91 -0.86 1.95
C GLU A 94 -3.14 -1.88 2.79
N VAL A 95 -2.41 -2.80 2.16
CA VAL A 95 -1.55 -3.73 2.90
C VAL A 95 -0.46 -2.98 3.66
N ALA A 96 0.15 -1.96 3.04
CA ALA A 96 1.17 -1.14 3.71
C ALA A 96 0.60 -0.48 4.99
N HIS A 97 -0.63 0.01 4.95
CA HIS A 97 -1.30 0.52 6.15
C HIS A 97 -1.44 -0.56 7.24
N GLU A 98 -1.81 -1.79 6.84
CA GLU A 98 -2.01 -2.88 7.79
C GLU A 98 -0.72 -3.43 8.40
N MET A 99 0.43 -3.17 7.78
CA MET A 99 1.75 -3.50 8.33
C MET A 99 2.20 -2.56 9.44
N LEU A 100 1.61 -1.39 9.54
CA LEU A 100 2.05 -0.30 10.42
C LEU A 100 1.04 -0.03 11.54
N PRO A 101 1.47 0.67 12.61
CA PRO A 101 0.56 1.06 13.67
C PRO A 101 -0.62 1.88 13.13
N TYR A 102 -1.79 1.68 13.70
CA TYR A 102 -2.99 2.42 13.31
C TYR A 102 -2.85 3.92 13.61
N GLY A 103 -3.45 4.72 12.75
CA GLY A 103 -3.54 6.16 12.94
C GLY A 103 -2.33 6.96 12.51
N ILE A 104 -1.29 6.33 11.94
CA ILE A 104 -0.13 7.09 11.45
C ILE A 104 -0.38 7.78 10.11
N GLY A 105 -1.45 7.39 9.38
CA GLY A 105 -1.79 7.99 8.10
C GLY A 105 -0.73 7.78 7.03
N HIS A 106 -0.54 8.79 6.18
CA HIS A 106 0.42 8.74 5.05
C HIS A 106 1.73 9.43 5.41
N THR A 107 2.33 9.02 6.52
CA THR A 107 3.61 9.55 7.00
C THR A 107 4.77 9.09 6.12
N GLU A 108 5.95 9.60 6.40
CA GLU A 108 7.19 9.17 5.73
C GLU A 108 7.43 7.67 5.87
N ASN A 109 7.13 7.11 7.04
CA ASN A 109 7.23 5.67 7.29
C ASN A 109 6.25 4.89 6.41
N PHE A 110 5.00 5.36 6.28
CA PHE A 110 4.03 4.74 5.38
C PHE A 110 4.53 4.74 3.93
N VAL A 111 5.00 5.89 3.44
CA VAL A 111 5.45 6.01 2.05
C VAL A 111 6.60 5.04 1.77
N SER A 112 7.59 4.98 2.66
CA SER A 112 8.72 4.06 2.50
C SER A 112 8.29 2.60 2.55
N THR A 113 7.35 2.25 3.42
CA THR A 113 6.76 0.91 3.49
C THR A 113 6.00 0.58 2.20
N PHE A 114 5.21 1.51 1.71
CA PHE A 114 4.45 1.35 0.46
C PHE A 114 5.39 1.12 -0.73
N ILE A 115 6.46 1.92 -0.85
CA ILE A 115 7.47 1.75 -1.90
C ILE A 115 8.09 0.35 -1.80
N THR A 116 8.44 -0.10 -0.60
CA THR A 116 9.00 -1.44 -0.38
C THR A 116 8.04 -2.53 -0.84
N VAL A 117 6.76 -2.42 -0.47
CA VAL A 117 5.72 -3.38 -0.86
C VAL A 117 5.55 -3.40 -2.39
N LEU A 118 5.49 -2.25 -3.03
CA LEU A 118 5.38 -2.14 -4.49
C LEU A 118 6.58 -2.78 -5.20
N ASN A 119 7.78 -2.50 -4.72
CA ASN A 119 9.00 -3.07 -5.29
C ASN A 119 9.04 -4.59 -5.15
N ASN A 120 8.78 -5.10 -3.95
CA ASN A 120 8.87 -6.54 -3.66
C ASN A 120 7.80 -7.36 -4.38
N ASN A 121 6.61 -6.82 -4.55
CA ASN A 121 5.45 -7.61 -4.99
C ASN A 121 5.02 -7.32 -6.42
N LEU A 122 5.22 -6.12 -6.92
CA LEU A 122 4.86 -5.76 -8.29
C LEU A 122 6.07 -5.58 -9.21
N GLY A 123 7.29 -5.69 -8.68
CA GLY A 123 8.51 -5.58 -9.49
C GLY A 123 8.77 -4.18 -10.02
N ILE A 124 8.20 -3.14 -9.40
CA ILE A 124 8.46 -1.76 -9.79
C ILE A 124 9.80 -1.32 -9.23
N SER A 125 10.63 -0.69 -10.05
CA SER A 125 11.94 -0.19 -9.63
C SER A 125 11.82 0.74 -8.42
N LYS A 126 12.58 0.44 -7.36
CA LYS A 126 12.61 1.28 -6.16
C LYS A 126 13.07 2.70 -6.49
N ASP A 127 14.12 2.83 -7.30
CA ASP A 127 14.65 4.14 -7.68
C ASP A 127 13.62 4.94 -8.48
N ALA A 128 12.88 4.30 -9.39
CA ALA A 128 11.83 4.96 -10.14
C ALA A 128 10.68 5.42 -9.22
N LEU A 129 10.32 4.61 -8.22
CA LEU A 129 9.30 4.98 -7.25
C LEU A 129 9.74 6.18 -6.41
N ILE A 130 10.97 6.16 -5.91
CA ILE A 130 11.53 7.26 -5.12
C ILE A 130 11.54 8.55 -5.94
N GLU A 131 12.03 8.48 -7.17
CA GLU A 131 12.11 9.65 -8.05
C GLU A 131 10.74 10.25 -8.33
N SER A 132 9.75 9.42 -8.70
CA SER A 132 8.40 9.91 -8.98
C SER A 132 7.71 10.49 -7.73
N ALA A 133 7.92 9.89 -6.56
CA ALA A 133 7.39 10.41 -5.31
C ALA A 133 7.99 11.79 -4.99
N MET A 134 9.28 11.96 -5.20
CA MET A 134 9.95 13.25 -5.01
C MET A 134 9.40 14.32 -5.95
N ASP A 135 9.08 13.98 -7.20
CA ASP A 135 8.47 14.91 -8.15
C ASP A 135 7.12 15.44 -7.65
N PHE A 136 6.39 14.63 -6.88
CA PHE A 136 5.13 15.02 -6.25
C PHE A 136 5.32 15.61 -4.85
N LYS A 137 6.57 15.82 -4.44
CA LYS A 137 6.92 16.33 -3.10
C LYS A 137 6.39 15.45 -1.97
N VAL A 138 6.29 14.16 -2.24
CA VAL A 138 5.93 13.16 -1.24
C VAL A 138 7.20 12.82 -0.45
N LYS A 139 7.14 13.00 0.86
CA LYS A 139 8.27 12.72 1.74
C LYS A 139 8.28 11.26 2.15
N MET A 140 9.48 10.72 2.28
CA MET A 140 9.71 9.33 2.66
C MET A 140 10.89 9.25 3.63
N ASP A 141 11.00 8.12 4.33
CA ASP A 141 12.12 7.84 5.21
C ASP A 141 13.16 7.04 4.44
N HIS A 142 14.23 7.71 3.99
CA HIS A 142 15.28 7.09 3.21
C HIS A 142 16.07 6.03 3.99
N ASP A 143 16.08 6.09 5.32
CA ASP A 143 16.76 5.10 6.15
C ASP A 143 16.05 3.75 6.13
N ILE A 144 14.74 3.75 5.85
CA ILE A 144 13.94 2.54 5.70
C ILE A 144 14.16 1.91 4.31
N LEU A 145 14.39 2.72 3.31
CA LEU A 145 14.60 2.30 1.94
C LEU A 145 16.03 1.82 1.71
#